data_c9a54e55c098de2f31170ec8bdc717eb
#
_entry.id   c9a54e55c098de2f31170ec8bdc717eb
#
_cell.length_a   1.000
_cell.length_b   1.000
_cell.length_c   1.000
_cell.angle_alpha   90.00
_cell.angle_beta   90.00
_cell.angle_gamma   90.00
#
_symmetry.space_group_name_H-M   'P 1'
#
loop_
_entity.id
_entity.type
_entity.pdbx_description
1 polymer ?
#
loop_
_entity_poly.entity_id
_entity_poly.type
_entity_poly.pdbx_seq_one_letter_code
_entity_poly.pdbx_strand_id
1 'polypeptide(L)'
;MITIIKKLLFLPHLRKAPKNKTMPKTIRFLSGIQLINSLREKEILIMTKWVCSVCGYVYEGENAPEVCPVCKAPADKFIKQGGEMTWAAEHVVGVAQGVSEDIIEDLRANFQGECSEVGMYLAMARVAHREGYPEVGLYYEKAAYEEAEHAAKFAELLGEVVTDSTKKNLQMRVEAENGATAGKTDLAKRAKAANLDAIHDTVHEMARDEARHGKAFAGLLKRYFGE
;
A
#
# COMPACT_ATOMS: atom_id res chain seq x y z
N MET A 1 14.57 -24.15 -4.91
CA MET A 1 13.22 -24.59 -5.30
C MET A 1 13.16 -25.14 -6.74
N ILE A 2 14.27 -25.40 -7.40
CA ILE A 2 14.36 -25.90 -8.80
C ILE A 2 14.79 -27.38 -8.88
N THR A 3 15.22 -27.98 -7.78
CA THR A 3 15.85 -29.32 -7.78
C THR A 3 14.87 -30.47 -7.51
N ILE A 4 13.62 -30.23 -7.16
CA ILE A 4 12.62 -31.27 -6.81
C ILE A 4 11.77 -31.69 -8.03
N ILE A 5 11.71 -30.90 -9.09
CA ILE A 5 10.86 -31.17 -10.27
C ILE A 5 11.51 -32.18 -11.26
N LYS A 6 12.82 -32.42 -11.17
CA LYS A 6 13.52 -33.31 -12.12
C LYS A 6 13.48 -34.80 -11.77
N LYS A 7 12.85 -35.22 -10.68
CA LYS A 7 12.82 -36.67 -10.26
C LYS A 7 11.53 -37.40 -10.56
N LEU A 8 10.54 -36.80 -11.22
CA LEU A 8 9.24 -37.43 -11.52
C LEU A 8 9.03 -37.83 -13.01
N LEU A 9 10.08 -37.77 -13.85
CA LEU A 9 9.95 -38.01 -15.29
C LEU A 9 10.63 -39.30 -15.79
N PHE A 10 10.99 -40.27 -14.91
CA PHE A 10 11.53 -41.55 -15.34
C PHE A 10 10.81 -42.72 -14.61
N LEU A 11 9.69 -43.15 -15.16
CA LEU A 11 9.12 -44.48 -14.92
C LEU A 11 9.01 -45.20 -16.28
N PRO A 12 9.83 -46.23 -16.54
CA PRO A 12 9.67 -47.09 -17.71
C PRO A 12 8.66 -48.19 -17.43
N HIS A 13 7.85 -48.48 -18.46
CA HIS A 13 7.03 -49.68 -18.64
C HIS A 13 5.66 -49.78 -17.93
N LEU A 14 4.67 -49.15 -18.51
CA LEU A 14 3.29 -49.63 -18.42
C LEU A 14 3.04 -50.72 -19.51
N ARG A 15 2.96 -51.96 -19.08
CA ARG A 15 2.52 -53.07 -19.92
C ARG A 15 1.04 -52.90 -20.34
N LYS A 16 0.74 -53.21 -21.61
CA LYS A 16 -0.62 -53.19 -22.18
C LYS A 16 -1.59 -54.06 -21.34
N ALA A 17 -2.71 -53.46 -20.94
CA ALA A 17 -3.80 -54.13 -20.27
C ALA A 17 -4.64 -54.97 -21.28
N PRO A 18 -5.23 -56.11 -20.84
CA PRO A 18 -6.07 -56.94 -21.69
C PRO A 18 -7.43 -56.30 -21.94
N LYS A 19 -7.92 -56.43 -23.19
CA LYS A 19 -9.27 -56.03 -23.61
C LYS A 19 -10.33 -56.91 -22.97
N ASN A 20 -11.43 -56.33 -22.51
CA ASN A 20 -12.69 -56.89 -22.01
C ASN A 20 -12.80 -57.10 -20.51
N LYS A 21 -13.33 -56.01 -19.86
CA LYS A 21 -14.34 -56.13 -18.78
C LYS A 21 -15.01 -54.78 -18.65
N THR A 22 -16.33 -54.74 -18.74
CA THR A 22 -17.21 -53.60 -18.53
C THR A 22 -16.93 -52.95 -17.18
N MET A 23 -16.44 -51.73 -17.19
CA MET A 23 -16.26 -50.90 -15.99
C MET A 23 -17.59 -50.25 -15.55
N PRO A 24 -17.86 -50.15 -14.24
CA PRO A 24 -19.01 -49.40 -13.75
C PRO A 24 -18.80 -47.89 -14.03
N LYS A 25 -19.88 -47.30 -14.56
CA LYS A 25 -19.96 -45.84 -14.81
C LYS A 25 -19.95 -45.11 -13.47
N THR A 26 -18.83 -44.60 -13.01
CA THR A 26 -18.70 -43.43 -12.14
C THR A 26 -17.28 -43.34 -11.52
N ILE A 27 -16.28 -43.11 -12.36
CA ILE A 27 -15.04 -42.53 -11.87
C ILE A 27 -14.87 -41.23 -12.67
N ARG A 28 -15.26 -40.10 -12.07
CA ARG A 28 -14.89 -38.78 -12.56
C ARG A 28 -13.38 -38.63 -12.38
N PHE A 29 -12.62 -38.62 -13.45
CA PHE A 29 -11.24 -38.17 -13.44
C PHE A 29 -11.23 -36.67 -13.07
N LEU A 30 -10.86 -36.35 -11.85
CA LEU A 30 -10.52 -34.99 -11.47
C LEU A 30 -9.32 -34.56 -12.32
N SER A 31 -9.37 -33.37 -12.90
CA SER A 31 -8.24 -32.79 -13.62
C SER A 31 -7.03 -32.70 -12.66
N GLY A 32 -5.81 -32.77 -13.20
CA GLY A 32 -4.58 -32.73 -12.37
C GLY A 32 -4.53 -31.52 -11.44
N ILE A 33 -5.19 -30.41 -11.81
CA ILE A 33 -5.32 -29.18 -10.99
C ILE A 33 -6.22 -29.43 -9.76
N GLN A 34 -7.32 -30.21 -9.89
CA GLN A 34 -8.20 -30.53 -8.76
C GLN A 34 -7.55 -31.50 -7.79
N LEU A 35 -6.71 -32.43 -8.29
CA LEU A 35 -5.94 -33.32 -7.43
C LEU A 35 -4.85 -32.57 -6.66
N ILE A 36 -4.15 -31.64 -7.30
CA ILE A 36 -3.14 -30.78 -6.65
C ILE A 36 -3.78 -29.87 -5.61
N ASN A 37 -4.95 -29.29 -5.89
CA ASN A 37 -5.67 -28.46 -4.92
C ASN A 37 -6.20 -29.30 -3.74
N SER A 38 -6.74 -30.49 -3.98
CA SER A 38 -7.17 -31.41 -2.92
C SER A 38 -6.01 -31.93 -2.05
N LEU A 39 -4.81 -32.10 -2.62
CA LEU A 39 -3.61 -32.46 -1.88
C LEU A 39 -3.06 -31.24 -1.11
N ARG A 40 -3.16 -30.03 -1.68
CA ARG A 40 -2.76 -28.78 -1.01
C ARG A 40 -3.67 -28.45 0.19
N GLU A 41 -4.96 -28.75 0.11
CA GLU A 41 -5.91 -28.56 1.22
C GLU A 41 -5.73 -29.61 2.34
N LYS A 42 -5.12 -30.76 2.05
CA LYS A 42 -4.84 -31.80 3.06
C LYS A 42 -3.48 -31.70 3.74
N GLU A 43 -2.54 -30.91 3.22
CA GLU A 43 -1.16 -30.83 3.75
C GLU A 43 -0.83 -29.56 4.52
N ILE A 44 -1.79 -28.64 4.71
CA ILE A 44 -1.62 -27.53 5.63
C ILE A 44 -2.54 -27.78 6.84
N LEU A 45 -2.29 -28.81 7.59
CA LEU A 45 -2.56 -28.80 9.02
C LEU A 45 -1.53 -27.82 9.61
N ILE A 46 -1.85 -26.52 9.59
CA ILE A 46 -1.09 -25.52 10.32
C ILE A 46 -1.27 -25.89 11.79
N MET A 47 -0.31 -26.64 12.32
CA MET A 47 -0.26 -26.92 13.75
C MET A 47 -0.20 -25.58 14.48
N THR A 48 -1.30 -25.22 15.13
CA THR A 48 -1.38 -24.00 15.91
C THR A 48 -0.40 -24.10 17.08
N LYS A 49 0.44 -23.08 17.25
CA LYS A 49 1.29 -22.95 18.44
C LYS A 49 0.54 -22.20 19.51
N TRP A 50 0.56 -22.75 20.71
CA TRP A 50 -0.05 -22.18 21.89
C TRP A 50 1.05 -21.88 22.92
N VAL A 51 1.13 -20.65 23.40
CA VAL A 51 2.13 -20.23 24.39
C VAL A 51 1.46 -20.00 25.72
N CYS A 52 1.94 -20.66 26.74
CA CYS A 52 1.50 -20.42 28.11
C CYS A 52 1.97 -19.02 28.57
N SER A 53 1.04 -18.12 28.86
CA SER A 53 1.34 -16.75 29.31
C SER A 53 2.00 -16.69 30.70
N VAL A 54 1.99 -17.80 31.46
CA VAL A 54 2.57 -17.86 32.81
C VAL A 54 4.05 -18.26 32.77
N CYS A 55 4.42 -19.27 31.97
CA CYS A 55 5.79 -19.81 31.97
C CYS A 55 6.47 -19.83 30.59
N GLY A 56 5.80 -19.38 29.52
CA GLY A 56 6.37 -19.37 28.16
C GLY A 56 6.43 -20.73 27.45
N TYR A 57 5.91 -21.80 28.05
CA TYR A 57 5.88 -23.12 27.40
C TYR A 57 5.10 -23.06 26.10
N VAL A 58 5.67 -23.61 25.02
CA VAL A 58 5.05 -23.67 23.69
C VAL A 58 4.52 -25.08 23.45
N TYR A 59 3.24 -25.16 23.09
CA TYR A 59 2.55 -26.37 22.68
C TYR A 59 2.10 -26.26 21.23
N GLU A 60 2.26 -27.33 20.43
CA GLU A 60 1.80 -27.40 19.03
C GLU A 60 0.63 -28.37 18.96
N GLY A 61 -0.54 -27.88 18.54
CA GLY A 61 -1.75 -28.68 18.43
C GLY A 61 -2.92 -27.90 17.89
N GLU A 62 -4.01 -28.58 17.57
CA GLU A 62 -5.23 -27.96 17.06
C GLU A 62 -5.88 -27.03 18.10
N ASN A 63 -5.86 -27.44 19.37
CA ASN A 63 -6.41 -26.69 20.50
C ASN A 63 -5.35 -26.54 21.60
N ALA A 64 -5.52 -25.53 22.47
CA ALA A 64 -4.70 -25.40 23.65
C ALA A 64 -4.85 -26.63 24.56
N PRO A 65 -3.77 -27.08 25.25
CA PRO A 65 -3.88 -28.17 26.20
C PRO A 65 -4.70 -27.73 27.43
N GLU A 66 -5.44 -28.64 28.03
CA GLU A 66 -6.29 -28.35 29.21
C GLU A 66 -5.48 -27.78 30.37
N VAL A 67 -4.24 -28.23 30.52
CA VAL A 67 -3.34 -27.82 31.59
C VAL A 67 -1.90 -27.74 31.07
N CYS A 68 -1.20 -26.69 31.42
CA CYS A 68 0.21 -26.56 31.10
C CYS A 68 1.05 -27.68 31.76
N PRO A 69 1.84 -28.48 31.01
CA PRO A 69 2.62 -29.56 31.58
C PRO A 69 3.74 -29.05 32.48
N VAL A 70 4.17 -27.79 32.31
CA VAL A 70 5.28 -27.19 33.06
C VAL A 70 4.80 -26.52 34.36
N CYS A 71 3.87 -25.55 34.26
CA CYS A 71 3.48 -24.74 35.43
C CYS A 71 2.07 -25.05 35.95
N LYS A 72 1.37 -26.02 35.35
CA LYS A 72 0.02 -26.43 35.74
C LYS A 72 -1.06 -25.33 35.54
N ALA A 73 -0.75 -24.27 34.85
CA ALA A 73 -1.74 -23.26 34.47
C ALA A 73 -2.86 -23.83 33.57
N PRO A 74 -4.11 -23.42 33.74
CA PRO A 74 -5.24 -23.91 32.96
C PRO A 74 -5.21 -23.43 31.53
N ALA A 75 -6.04 -24.00 30.64
CA ALA A 75 -6.08 -23.74 29.19
C ALA A 75 -6.29 -22.26 28.83
N ASP A 76 -7.03 -21.50 29.64
CA ASP A 76 -7.28 -20.07 29.44
C ASP A 76 -6.02 -19.19 29.54
N LYS A 77 -4.92 -19.75 30.03
CA LYS A 77 -3.60 -19.10 30.06
C LYS A 77 -2.76 -19.37 28.81
N PHE A 78 -3.29 -20.10 27.83
CA PHE A 78 -2.61 -20.29 26.57
C PHE A 78 -3.07 -19.26 25.53
N ILE A 79 -2.10 -18.59 24.93
CA ILE A 79 -2.30 -17.62 23.86
C ILE A 79 -1.92 -18.30 22.54
N LYS A 80 -2.79 -18.22 21.54
CA LYS A 80 -2.55 -18.75 20.20
C LYS A 80 -1.41 -17.97 19.55
N GLN A 81 -0.29 -18.67 19.27
CA GLN A 81 0.83 -18.14 18.50
C GLN A 81 0.65 -18.57 17.06
N GLY A 82 0.49 -17.61 16.13
CA GLY A 82 0.33 -17.93 14.70
C GLY A 82 -0.94 -17.37 14.06
N GLY A 83 -1.55 -16.35 14.67
CA GLY A 83 -2.34 -15.36 13.94
C GLY A 83 -1.42 -14.51 13.03
N GLU A 84 -1.96 -13.74 12.14
CA GLU A 84 -1.21 -12.67 11.48
C GLU A 84 -0.40 -11.91 12.52
N MET A 85 0.86 -11.58 12.18
CA MET A 85 1.70 -10.79 13.10
C MET A 85 0.96 -9.49 13.39
N THR A 86 0.51 -9.32 14.63
CA THR A 86 -0.07 -8.07 15.09
C THR A 86 1.06 -7.17 15.61
N TRP A 87 1.08 -5.97 15.10
CA TRP A 87 2.03 -4.96 15.54
C TRP A 87 1.49 -4.27 16.80
N ALA A 88 2.37 -3.92 17.74
CA ALA A 88 1.98 -3.23 18.98
C ALA A 88 1.37 -1.83 18.71
N ALA A 89 1.72 -1.25 17.57
CA ALA A 89 1.10 -0.05 17.02
C ALA A 89 0.93 -0.25 15.52
N GLU A 90 -0.29 -0.12 15.03
CA GLU A 90 -0.58 -0.11 13.60
C GLU A 90 -0.58 1.35 13.11
N HIS A 91 0.11 1.57 11.98
CA HIS A 91 0.01 2.84 11.28
C HIS A 91 -1.17 2.75 10.32
N VAL A 92 -2.24 3.47 10.65
CA VAL A 92 -3.49 3.45 9.87
C VAL A 92 -3.74 4.84 9.31
N VAL A 93 -3.99 4.92 7.99
CA VAL A 93 -4.43 6.17 7.37
C VAL A 93 -5.83 6.54 7.89
N GLY A 94 -5.98 7.78 8.36
CA GLY A 94 -7.24 8.27 8.91
C GLY A 94 -7.44 7.95 10.39
N VAL A 95 -6.36 7.73 11.15
CA VAL A 95 -6.44 7.45 12.61
C VAL A 95 -7.13 8.57 13.39
N ALA A 96 -7.14 9.80 12.89
CA ALA A 96 -7.85 10.93 13.49
C ALA A 96 -9.35 10.96 13.16
N GLN A 97 -9.88 10.06 12.35
CA GLN A 97 -11.32 10.02 12.06
C GLN A 97 -12.10 9.68 13.33
N GLY A 98 -13.08 10.54 13.66
CA GLY A 98 -13.94 10.37 14.84
C GLY A 98 -13.40 11.01 16.12
N VAL A 99 -12.27 11.73 16.10
CA VAL A 99 -11.89 12.61 17.21
C VAL A 99 -12.72 13.91 17.18
N SER A 100 -12.57 14.74 18.22
CA SER A 100 -13.32 16.02 18.30
C SER A 100 -12.99 16.97 17.14
N GLU A 101 -13.97 17.75 16.69
CA GLU A 101 -13.83 18.63 15.52
C GLU A 101 -12.75 19.69 15.68
N ASP A 102 -12.54 20.24 16.89
CA ASP A 102 -11.46 21.18 17.19
C ASP A 102 -10.08 20.62 16.88
N ILE A 103 -9.83 19.34 17.20
CA ILE A 103 -8.57 18.64 16.85
C ILE A 103 -8.48 18.45 15.33
N ILE A 104 -9.57 18.08 14.67
CA ILE A 104 -9.58 17.91 13.21
C ILE A 104 -9.29 19.24 12.50
N GLU A 105 -9.90 20.35 12.97
CA GLU A 105 -9.65 21.70 12.42
C GLU A 105 -8.17 22.10 12.57
N ASP A 106 -7.57 21.85 13.74
CA ASP A 106 -6.15 22.12 13.99
C ASP A 106 -5.24 21.25 13.09
N LEU A 107 -5.55 19.96 12.92
CA LEU A 107 -4.80 19.07 12.00
C LEU A 107 -4.88 19.54 10.55
N ARG A 108 -6.07 19.97 10.08
CA ARG A 108 -6.25 20.55 8.72
C ARG A 108 -5.48 21.84 8.55
N ALA A 109 -5.49 22.72 9.56
CA ALA A 109 -4.76 23.97 9.53
C ALA A 109 -3.25 23.75 9.47
N ASN A 110 -2.72 22.82 10.27
CA ASN A 110 -1.32 22.42 10.20
C ASN A 110 -0.98 21.81 8.85
N PHE A 111 -1.75 20.86 8.34
CA PHE A 111 -1.56 20.30 6.99
C PHE A 111 -1.45 21.38 5.92
N GLN A 112 -2.35 22.36 5.93
CA GLN A 112 -2.34 23.47 4.98
C GLN A 112 -1.13 24.39 5.17
N GLY A 113 -0.72 24.63 6.41
CA GLY A 113 0.48 25.38 6.76
C GLY A 113 1.73 24.76 6.17
N GLU A 114 1.97 23.49 6.48
CA GLU A 114 3.13 22.73 6.00
C GLU A 114 3.19 22.67 4.46
N CYS A 115 2.05 22.40 3.80
CA CYS A 115 1.99 22.43 2.33
C CYS A 115 2.38 23.81 1.76
N SER A 116 2.01 24.89 2.44
CA SER A 116 2.35 26.27 2.01
C SER A 116 3.83 26.55 2.22
N GLU A 117 4.41 26.09 3.32
CA GLU A 117 5.81 26.31 3.68
C GLU A 117 6.76 25.61 2.72
N VAL A 118 6.41 24.44 2.19
CA VAL A 118 7.17 23.76 1.10
C VAL A 118 7.37 24.73 -0.08
N GLY A 119 6.31 25.36 -0.56
CA GLY A 119 6.37 26.30 -1.68
C GLY A 119 7.14 27.57 -1.34
N MET A 120 6.90 28.13 -0.14
CA MET A 120 7.59 29.34 0.34
C MET A 120 9.09 29.12 0.44
N TYR A 121 9.55 28.04 1.09
CA TYR A 121 10.98 27.81 1.29
C TYR A 121 11.71 27.53 -0.01
N LEU A 122 11.10 26.79 -0.96
CA LEU A 122 11.67 26.64 -2.29
C LEU A 122 11.78 27.97 -3.05
N ALA A 123 10.81 28.86 -2.91
CA ALA A 123 10.88 30.20 -3.49
C ALA A 123 11.97 31.04 -2.83
N MET A 124 12.07 31.02 -1.51
CA MET A 124 13.12 31.71 -0.73
C MET A 124 14.52 31.20 -1.06
N ALA A 125 14.67 29.88 -1.26
CA ALA A 125 15.92 29.27 -1.71
C ALA A 125 16.39 29.87 -3.04
N ARG A 126 15.48 30.01 -4.03
CA ARG A 126 15.79 30.62 -5.33
C ARG A 126 16.22 32.08 -5.19
N VAL A 127 15.63 32.84 -4.26
CA VAL A 127 16.06 34.23 -3.95
C VAL A 127 17.46 34.23 -3.37
N ALA A 128 17.72 33.41 -2.34
CA ALA A 128 19.03 33.32 -1.71
C ALA A 128 20.15 32.95 -2.69
N HIS A 129 19.90 31.98 -3.57
CA HIS A 129 20.87 31.61 -4.62
C HIS A 129 21.16 32.76 -5.59
N ARG A 130 20.13 33.52 -6.03
CA ARG A 130 20.33 34.70 -6.92
C ARG A 130 21.08 35.83 -6.25
N GLU A 131 20.92 35.97 -4.94
CA GLU A 131 21.62 36.99 -4.15
C GLU A 131 23.05 36.57 -3.76
N GLY A 132 23.45 35.35 -4.04
CA GLY A 132 24.80 34.86 -3.72
C GLY A 132 24.94 34.29 -2.31
N TYR A 133 23.84 33.82 -1.68
CA TYR A 133 23.82 33.15 -0.38
C TYR A 133 23.50 31.65 -0.51
N PRO A 134 24.39 30.86 -1.12
CA PRO A 134 24.08 29.45 -1.44
C PRO A 134 23.85 28.60 -0.19
N GLU A 135 24.53 28.89 0.93
CA GLU A 135 24.34 28.16 2.19
C GLU A 135 22.92 28.36 2.74
N VAL A 136 22.39 29.59 2.67
CA VAL A 136 21.01 29.90 3.06
C VAL A 136 20.02 29.23 2.13
N GLY A 137 20.29 29.27 0.81
CA GLY A 137 19.46 28.57 -0.18
C GLY A 137 19.36 27.06 0.07
N LEU A 138 20.49 26.40 0.30
CA LEU A 138 20.53 24.98 0.62
C LEU A 138 19.77 24.63 1.92
N TYR A 139 19.83 25.51 2.92
CA TYR A 139 19.07 25.29 4.16
C TYR A 139 17.57 25.39 3.93
N TYR A 140 17.10 26.38 3.14
CA TYR A 140 15.69 26.47 2.75
C TYR A 140 15.21 25.25 1.96
N GLU A 141 16.01 24.74 1.02
CA GLU A 141 15.68 23.50 0.28
C GLU A 141 15.52 22.31 1.22
N LYS A 142 16.43 22.17 2.20
CA LYS A 142 16.35 21.13 3.22
C LYS A 142 15.10 21.27 4.07
N ALA A 143 14.81 22.49 4.57
CA ALA A 143 13.61 22.76 5.36
C ALA A 143 12.33 22.43 4.56
N ALA A 144 12.25 22.84 3.29
CA ALA A 144 11.11 22.52 2.42
C ALA A 144 10.83 21.01 2.33
N TYR A 145 11.87 20.16 2.32
CA TYR A 145 11.70 18.72 2.34
C TYR A 145 11.19 18.22 3.70
N GLU A 146 11.68 18.80 4.79
CA GLU A 146 11.21 18.46 6.14
C GLU A 146 9.73 18.82 6.32
N GLU A 147 9.27 20.00 5.81
CA GLU A 147 7.85 20.39 5.83
C GLU A 147 6.98 19.47 4.91
N ALA A 148 7.53 18.98 3.81
CA ALA A 148 6.81 18.00 2.99
C ALA A 148 6.56 16.70 3.76
N GLU A 149 7.51 16.24 4.59
CA GLU A 149 7.36 15.08 5.47
C GLU A 149 6.33 15.35 6.59
N HIS A 150 6.29 16.57 7.15
CA HIS A 150 5.27 16.96 8.13
C HIS A 150 3.88 16.97 7.50
N ALA A 151 3.72 17.59 6.33
CA ALA A 151 2.48 17.58 5.57
C ALA A 151 1.99 16.16 5.26
N ALA A 152 2.89 15.25 4.86
CA ALA A 152 2.54 13.85 4.61
C ALA A 152 1.99 13.16 5.86
N LYS A 153 2.58 13.39 7.04
CA LYS A 153 2.10 12.83 8.31
C LYS A 153 0.72 13.37 8.68
N PHE A 154 0.48 14.67 8.55
CA PHE A 154 -0.86 15.23 8.77
C PHE A 154 -1.89 14.69 7.78
N ALA A 155 -1.52 14.51 6.51
CA ALA A 155 -2.39 13.89 5.51
C ALA A 155 -2.78 12.45 5.90
N GLU A 156 -1.82 11.67 6.39
CA GLU A 156 -2.07 10.30 6.87
C GLU A 156 -2.95 10.27 8.12
N LEU A 157 -2.71 11.16 9.10
CA LEU A 157 -3.56 11.28 10.28
C LEU A 157 -5.02 11.56 9.91
N LEU A 158 -5.25 12.51 9.00
CA LEU A 158 -6.58 12.91 8.56
C LEU A 158 -7.26 11.88 7.68
N GLY A 159 -6.54 11.24 6.76
CA GLY A 159 -7.12 10.31 5.78
C GLY A 159 -8.12 10.95 4.81
N GLU A 160 -8.01 12.28 4.58
CA GLU A 160 -8.92 13.04 3.71
C GLU A 160 -8.42 13.13 2.28
N VAL A 161 -7.10 13.33 2.10
CA VAL A 161 -6.47 13.50 0.78
C VAL A 161 -5.67 12.27 0.34
N VAL A 162 -5.51 11.31 1.21
CA VAL A 162 -4.84 10.02 0.98
C VAL A 162 -5.66 8.90 1.60
N THR A 163 -5.61 7.71 0.99
CA THR A 163 -6.25 6.50 1.50
C THR A 163 -5.21 5.38 1.59
N ASP A 164 -5.53 4.28 2.27
CA ASP A 164 -4.75 3.05 2.34
C ASP A 164 -4.74 2.23 1.04
N SER A 165 -5.44 2.71 -0.01
CA SER A 165 -5.54 2.04 -1.31
C SER A 165 -4.77 2.80 -2.39
N THR A 166 -3.66 2.24 -2.87
CA THR A 166 -2.90 2.79 -4.01
C THR A 166 -3.78 2.98 -5.25
N LYS A 167 -4.69 2.04 -5.52
CA LYS A 167 -5.63 2.15 -6.64
C LYS A 167 -6.51 3.39 -6.50
N LYS A 168 -7.14 3.58 -5.34
CA LYS A 168 -8.01 4.71 -5.07
C LYS A 168 -7.24 6.04 -5.12
N ASN A 169 -6.04 6.07 -4.54
CA ASN A 169 -5.19 7.26 -4.60
C ASN A 169 -4.83 7.64 -6.04
N LEU A 170 -4.52 6.67 -6.91
CA LEU A 170 -4.28 6.92 -8.34
C LEU A 170 -5.52 7.47 -9.04
N GLN A 171 -6.71 6.89 -8.81
CA GLN A 171 -7.98 7.38 -9.39
C GLN A 171 -8.23 8.84 -8.99
N MET A 172 -8.12 9.16 -7.71
CA MET A 172 -8.28 10.52 -7.19
C MET A 172 -7.29 11.50 -7.83
N ARG A 173 -6.05 11.07 -8.07
CA ARG A 173 -5.04 11.95 -8.69
C ARG A 173 -5.31 12.17 -10.17
N VAL A 174 -5.72 11.15 -10.93
CA VAL A 174 -6.11 11.33 -12.34
C VAL A 174 -7.18 12.40 -12.49
N GLU A 175 -8.21 12.37 -11.66
CA GLU A 175 -9.28 13.37 -11.68
C GLU A 175 -8.80 14.76 -11.29
N ALA A 176 -8.01 14.86 -10.21
CA ALA A 176 -7.48 16.13 -9.72
C ALA A 176 -6.54 16.80 -10.73
N GLU A 177 -5.63 16.03 -11.35
CA GLU A 177 -4.71 16.56 -12.36
C GLU A 177 -5.44 17.04 -13.63
N ASN A 178 -6.52 16.34 -14.03
CA ASN A 178 -7.38 16.79 -15.11
C ASN A 178 -8.04 18.14 -14.80
N GLY A 179 -8.59 18.30 -13.62
CA GLY A 179 -9.15 19.57 -13.13
C GLY A 179 -8.11 20.68 -13.04
N ALA A 180 -6.92 20.38 -12.47
CA ALA A 180 -5.80 21.32 -12.36
C ALA A 180 -5.30 21.77 -13.72
N THR A 181 -5.22 20.86 -14.72
CA THR A 181 -4.88 21.19 -16.10
C THR A 181 -5.87 22.19 -16.70
N ALA A 182 -7.17 21.94 -16.53
CA ALA A 182 -8.22 22.82 -17.06
C ALA A 182 -8.17 24.20 -16.40
N GLY A 183 -8.08 24.28 -15.08
CA GLY A 183 -8.03 25.52 -14.32
C GLY A 183 -6.81 26.39 -14.65
N LYS A 184 -5.62 25.79 -14.69
CA LYS A 184 -4.38 26.48 -15.07
C LYS A 184 -4.41 26.94 -16.53
N THR A 185 -4.98 26.15 -17.44
CA THR A 185 -5.15 26.54 -18.85
C THR A 185 -6.06 27.75 -18.99
N ASP A 186 -7.17 27.82 -18.23
CA ASP A 186 -8.06 28.97 -18.23
C ASP A 186 -7.36 30.23 -17.68
N LEU A 187 -6.66 30.09 -16.55
CA LEU A 187 -5.87 31.18 -15.96
C LEU A 187 -4.83 31.72 -16.95
N ALA A 188 -4.09 30.84 -17.62
CA ALA A 188 -3.10 31.21 -18.63
C ALA A 188 -3.74 32.01 -19.78
N LYS A 189 -4.90 31.59 -20.30
CA LYS A 189 -5.65 32.31 -21.34
C LYS A 189 -6.06 33.71 -20.90
N ARG A 190 -6.56 33.86 -19.67
CA ARG A 190 -6.94 35.16 -19.11
C ARG A 190 -5.72 36.08 -18.91
N ALA A 191 -4.59 35.53 -18.44
CA ALA A 191 -3.35 36.27 -18.30
C ALA A 191 -2.86 36.75 -19.68
N LYS A 192 -2.91 35.91 -20.73
CA LYS A 192 -2.55 36.35 -22.09
C LYS A 192 -3.45 37.45 -22.62
N ALA A 193 -4.76 37.34 -22.42
CA ALA A 193 -5.70 38.38 -22.82
C ALA A 193 -5.46 39.73 -22.11
N ALA A 194 -4.88 39.69 -20.90
CA ALA A 194 -4.50 40.85 -20.11
C ALA A 194 -3.05 41.37 -20.40
N ASN A 195 -2.35 40.81 -21.39
CA ASN A 195 -0.94 41.10 -21.72
C ASN A 195 0.04 40.83 -20.56
N LEU A 196 -0.23 39.82 -19.72
CA LEU A 196 0.60 39.39 -18.60
C LEU A 196 1.44 38.16 -18.99
N ASP A 197 2.39 38.35 -19.92
CA ASP A 197 3.11 37.24 -20.57
C ASP A 197 3.89 36.39 -19.55
N ALA A 198 4.56 36.99 -18.58
CA ALA A 198 5.29 36.21 -17.55
C ALA A 198 4.38 35.27 -16.74
N ILE A 199 3.15 35.73 -16.43
CA ILE A 199 2.16 34.91 -15.71
C ILE A 199 1.63 33.84 -16.66
N HIS A 200 1.28 34.21 -17.90
CA HIS A 200 0.82 33.26 -18.93
C HIS A 200 1.82 32.12 -19.11
N ASP A 201 3.09 32.43 -19.38
CA ASP A 201 4.11 31.44 -19.72
C ASP A 201 4.33 30.48 -18.54
N THR A 202 4.45 31.02 -17.32
CA THR A 202 4.63 30.22 -16.12
C THR A 202 3.45 29.28 -15.87
N VAL A 203 2.22 29.79 -15.92
CA VAL A 203 1.02 29.00 -15.61
C VAL A 203 0.70 28.01 -16.73
N HIS A 204 0.96 28.38 -17.99
CA HIS A 204 0.77 27.50 -19.14
C HIS A 204 1.73 26.29 -19.08
N GLU A 205 2.97 26.50 -18.70
CA GLU A 205 3.92 25.40 -18.48
C GLU A 205 3.46 24.47 -17.37
N MET A 206 3.03 25.02 -16.23
CA MET A 206 2.44 24.23 -15.14
C MET A 206 1.23 23.42 -15.59
N ALA A 207 0.34 24.00 -16.43
CA ALA A 207 -0.81 23.25 -16.98
C ALA A 207 -0.37 22.03 -17.82
N ARG A 208 0.75 22.14 -18.54
CA ARG A 208 1.33 21.00 -19.28
C ARG A 208 1.92 19.93 -18.36
N ASP A 209 2.50 20.35 -17.23
CA ASP A 209 3.00 19.44 -16.21
C ASP A 209 1.85 18.64 -15.58
N GLU A 210 0.73 19.30 -15.20
CA GLU A 210 -0.44 18.62 -14.65
C GLU A 210 -1.01 17.59 -15.65
N ALA A 211 -1.06 17.95 -16.95
CA ALA A 211 -1.48 17.01 -17.99
C ALA A 211 -0.53 15.80 -18.11
N ARG A 212 0.77 15.99 -17.90
CA ARG A 212 1.77 14.92 -17.87
C ARG A 212 1.59 14.04 -16.65
N HIS A 213 1.39 14.63 -15.44
CA HIS A 213 1.14 13.91 -14.22
C HIS A 213 -0.13 13.04 -14.32
N GLY A 214 -1.24 13.64 -14.79
CA GLY A 214 -2.51 12.92 -14.97
C GLY A 214 -2.39 11.72 -15.91
N LYS A 215 -1.69 11.89 -17.06
CA LYS A 215 -1.42 10.80 -17.99
C LYS A 215 -0.54 9.70 -17.39
N ALA A 216 0.47 10.09 -16.58
CA ALA A 216 1.33 9.13 -15.91
C ALA A 216 0.53 8.31 -14.86
N PHE A 217 -0.29 8.96 -14.04
CA PHE A 217 -1.15 8.27 -13.07
C PHE A 217 -2.18 7.36 -13.76
N ALA A 218 -2.81 7.79 -14.86
CA ALA A 218 -3.71 6.95 -15.64
C ALA A 218 -2.98 5.74 -16.25
N GLY A 219 -1.75 5.92 -16.73
CA GLY A 219 -0.92 4.83 -17.24
C GLY A 219 -0.56 3.81 -16.16
N LEU A 220 -0.25 4.27 -14.95
CA LEU A 220 0.01 3.40 -13.79
C LEU A 220 -1.26 2.66 -13.34
N LEU A 221 -2.40 3.36 -13.29
CA LEU A 221 -3.69 2.77 -12.96
C LEU A 221 -4.04 1.63 -13.93
N LYS A 222 -3.90 1.87 -15.23
CA LYS A 222 -4.11 0.85 -16.27
C LYS A 222 -3.14 -0.33 -16.12
N ARG A 223 -1.87 -0.05 -15.89
CA ARG A 223 -0.82 -1.08 -15.83
C ARG A 223 -0.99 -2.05 -14.66
N TYR A 224 -1.34 -1.53 -13.48
CA TYR A 224 -1.37 -2.32 -12.25
C TYR A 224 -2.77 -2.79 -11.87
N PHE A 225 -3.82 -2.10 -12.30
CA PHE A 225 -5.19 -2.37 -11.89
C PHE A 225 -6.16 -2.62 -13.05
N GLY A 226 -5.70 -2.52 -14.32
CA GLY A 226 -6.50 -2.84 -15.50
C GLY A 226 -7.54 -1.77 -15.87
N GLU A 227 -7.45 -0.56 -15.35
CA GLU A 227 -8.42 0.55 -15.57
C GLU A 227 -7.85 1.69 -16.41
#